data_ef3679ff7aee7ffa65ac3cccd2d77ebc
#
_entry.id   ef3679ff7aee7ffa65ac3cccd2d77ebc
#
_cell.length_a   1.000
_cell.length_b   1.000
_cell.length_c   1.000
_cell.angle_alpha   90.00
_cell.angle_beta   90.00
_cell.angle_gamma   90.00
#
_symmetry.space_group_name_H-M   'P 1'
#
loop_
_entity.id
_entity.type
_entity.pdbx_description
1 polymer ?
#
loop_
_entity_poly.entity_id
_entity_poly.type
_entity_poly.pdbx_seq_one_letter_code
_entity_poly.pdbx_strand_id
1 'polypeptide(L)'
;MPNPAEKPTACLALADGTLFFGHGFGAVGETVAELVFNTAMTGYQEIMTDPSYAGQVVTFTFPHIGNTGITDEDDETATPVAAGMVVKWDPTEPSNWRATGDLVAWMAAKGRIGIGGLDTRRLTRAIRQQGAPHVALAHDPSGTFDIAKLVAKARAWKGLVGLDLAKGVSCTQSYRWDEQLWAWPAGYTKRQGPGLRVVAIDYGAKRNILRCLASTGCEVTVLPATATAEDVLALNPEGVFLSNGPGDPAATGAYAVPMIQGVLKADLPLFGICLGHQMLALALGATTVKMNHGHHGANHPVKDLTTGKVEITSMNHGFTVDSQTLPKGVSETHVSLFDGSNCGIAVDGKPIFSVQYHPEASPGPQDSFYLFERFAEAMRARRAA
;
A
#
# COMPACT_ATOMS: atom_id res chain seq x y z
N MET A 1 -7.12 -0.31 -30.45
CA MET A 1 -7.11 -1.77 -30.35
C MET A 1 -5.80 -2.27 -30.90
N PRO A 2 -5.15 -3.27 -30.28
CA PRO A 2 -3.96 -3.85 -30.88
C PRO A 2 -4.25 -4.27 -32.31
N ASN A 3 -3.27 -4.14 -33.16
CA ASN A 3 -3.37 -4.59 -34.55
C ASN A 3 -3.56 -6.12 -34.53
N PRO A 4 -4.67 -6.68 -35.04
CA PRO A 4 -4.92 -8.11 -34.99
C PRO A 4 -3.91 -8.97 -35.77
N ALA A 5 -3.00 -8.35 -36.49
CA ALA A 5 -1.91 -8.99 -37.22
C ALA A 5 -0.62 -9.16 -36.39
N GLU A 6 -0.50 -8.53 -35.23
CA GLU A 6 0.71 -8.64 -34.39
C GLU A 6 0.62 -9.82 -33.44
N LYS A 7 1.67 -10.65 -33.43
CA LYS A 7 1.77 -11.79 -32.53
C LYS A 7 1.89 -11.27 -31.08
N PRO A 8 1.08 -11.76 -30.12
CA PRO A 8 1.19 -11.33 -28.74
C PRO A 8 2.55 -11.72 -28.16
N THR A 9 3.16 -10.81 -27.42
CA THR A 9 4.46 -11.00 -26.75
C THR A 9 4.33 -11.13 -25.23
N ALA A 10 3.11 -11.12 -24.71
CA ALA A 10 2.85 -11.40 -23.30
C ALA A 10 1.58 -12.23 -23.11
N CYS A 11 1.59 -13.02 -22.03
CA CYS A 11 0.48 -13.87 -21.61
C CYS A 11 0.23 -13.69 -20.10
N LEU A 12 -1.02 -13.43 -19.71
CA LEU A 12 -1.51 -13.50 -18.34
C LEU A 12 -2.38 -14.75 -18.21
N ALA A 13 -1.90 -15.74 -17.47
CA ALA A 13 -2.57 -17.02 -17.24
C ALA A 13 -3.13 -17.07 -15.81
N LEU A 14 -4.44 -17.23 -15.65
CA LEU A 14 -5.11 -17.39 -14.38
C LEU A 14 -5.07 -18.85 -13.92
N ALA A 15 -5.13 -19.08 -12.63
CA ALA A 15 -5.11 -20.42 -12.04
C ALA A 15 -6.29 -21.30 -12.49
N ASP A 16 -7.44 -20.73 -12.88
CA ASP A 16 -8.59 -21.45 -13.42
C ASP A 16 -8.37 -21.91 -14.88
N GLY A 17 -7.32 -21.42 -15.55
CA GLY A 17 -7.00 -21.70 -16.95
C GLY A 17 -7.44 -20.61 -17.91
N THR A 18 -8.06 -19.52 -17.43
CA THR A 18 -8.38 -18.35 -18.25
C THR A 18 -7.11 -17.66 -18.70
N LEU A 19 -7.05 -17.27 -19.98
CA LEU A 19 -5.89 -16.66 -20.61
C LEU A 19 -6.22 -15.29 -21.19
N PHE A 20 -5.27 -14.37 -21.03
CA PHE A 20 -5.27 -13.09 -21.73
C PHE A 20 -3.94 -12.91 -22.43
N PHE A 21 -3.99 -12.52 -23.71
CA PHE A 21 -2.81 -12.26 -24.51
C PHE A 21 -2.75 -10.78 -24.89
N GLY A 22 -1.55 -10.23 -24.92
CA GLY A 22 -1.31 -8.83 -25.25
C GLY A 22 0.14 -8.56 -25.58
N HIS A 23 0.54 -7.29 -25.53
CA HIS A 23 1.89 -6.84 -25.80
C HIS A 23 2.66 -6.73 -24.47
N GLY A 24 3.80 -7.40 -24.40
CA GLY A 24 4.70 -7.30 -23.27
C GLY A 24 5.51 -6.00 -23.32
N PHE A 25 5.75 -5.43 -22.15
CA PHE A 25 6.66 -4.31 -21.97
C PHE A 25 7.42 -4.43 -20.64
N GLY A 26 8.47 -3.62 -20.47
CA GLY A 26 9.37 -3.76 -19.34
C GLY A 26 10.30 -4.98 -19.47
N ALA A 27 10.55 -5.68 -18.36
CA ALA A 27 11.46 -6.83 -18.34
C ALA A 27 10.88 -8.05 -19.07
N VAL A 28 11.76 -8.88 -19.63
CA VAL A 28 11.45 -10.20 -20.17
C VAL A 28 11.51 -11.23 -19.06
N GLY A 29 10.58 -12.19 -19.03
CA GLY A 29 10.55 -13.26 -18.04
C GLY A 29 9.14 -13.62 -17.56
N GLU A 30 9.07 -14.23 -16.38
CA GLU A 30 7.82 -14.70 -15.78
C GLU A 30 7.73 -14.29 -14.31
N THR A 31 6.52 -13.97 -13.84
CA THR A 31 6.22 -13.74 -12.41
C THR A 31 4.91 -14.40 -12.02
N VAL A 32 4.75 -14.75 -10.73
CA VAL A 32 3.52 -15.33 -10.18
C VAL A 32 3.09 -14.51 -8.98
N ALA A 33 1.81 -14.17 -8.91
CA ALA A 33 1.27 -13.28 -7.87
C ALA A 33 -0.25 -13.38 -7.75
N GLU A 34 -0.82 -12.66 -6.78
CA GLU A 34 -2.26 -12.35 -6.71
C GLU A 34 -2.58 -11.21 -7.69
N LEU A 35 -3.66 -11.34 -8.46
CA LEU A 35 -4.10 -10.30 -9.38
C LEU A 35 -5.11 -9.38 -8.71
N VAL A 36 -4.80 -8.10 -8.65
CA VAL A 36 -5.71 -7.07 -8.14
C VAL A 36 -5.98 -6.00 -9.20
N PHE A 37 -6.95 -5.12 -8.97
CA PHE A 37 -7.15 -3.95 -9.82
C PHE A 37 -7.05 -2.68 -9.00
N ASN A 38 -6.65 -1.58 -9.61
CA ASN A 38 -6.63 -0.26 -8.99
C ASN A 38 -7.45 0.73 -9.83
N THR A 39 -8.29 1.53 -9.17
CA THR A 39 -9.20 2.49 -9.82
C THR A 39 -8.69 3.91 -9.85
N ALA A 40 -7.48 4.19 -9.36
CA ALA A 40 -6.87 5.51 -9.45
C ALA A 40 -6.64 5.93 -10.91
N MET A 41 -6.86 7.22 -11.18
CA MET A 41 -6.67 7.79 -12.52
C MET A 41 -5.23 8.26 -12.77
N THR A 42 -4.44 8.39 -11.70
CA THR A 42 -3.05 8.88 -11.70
C THR A 42 -2.20 8.07 -10.73
N GLY A 43 -0.90 8.30 -10.70
CA GLY A 43 -0.02 7.74 -9.68
C GLY A 43 0.38 6.29 -9.93
N TYR A 44 0.54 5.90 -11.18
CA TYR A 44 0.96 4.52 -11.49
C TYR A 44 2.37 4.20 -10.97
N GLN A 45 3.28 5.18 -10.90
CA GLN A 45 4.63 5.01 -10.38
C GLN A 45 4.57 4.79 -8.86
N GLU A 46 3.82 5.62 -8.15
CA GLU A 46 3.57 5.51 -6.72
C GLU A 46 2.94 4.15 -6.38
N ILE A 47 1.94 3.71 -7.17
CA ILE A 47 1.30 2.40 -6.99
C ILE A 47 2.30 1.25 -7.20
N MET A 48 3.14 1.30 -8.23
CA MET A 48 4.13 0.26 -8.51
C MET A 48 5.24 0.21 -7.46
N THR A 49 5.51 1.33 -6.79
CA THR A 49 6.54 1.45 -5.74
C THR A 49 5.98 1.39 -4.32
N ASP A 50 4.65 1.33 -4.13
CA ASP A 50 4.03 1.12 -2.82
C ASP A 50 4.31 -0.31 -2.31
N PRO A 51 5.00 -0.48 -1.17
CA PRO A 51 5.31 -1.79 -0.62
C PRO A 51 4.10 -2.68 -0.36
N SER A 52 2.93 -2.10 -0.14
CA SER A 52 1.69 -2.84 0.12
C SER A 52 1.26 -3.72 -1.06
N TYR A 53 1.80 -3.49 -2.28
CA TYR A 53 1.57 -4.35 -3.44
C TYR A 53 2.55 -5.52 -3.58
N ALA A 54 3.38 -5.83 -2.58
CA ALA A 54 4.26 -6.98 -2.64
C ALA A 54 3.47 -8.27 -2.87
N GLY A 55 3.90 -9.08 -3.85
CA GLY A 55 3.21 -10.31 -4.24
C GLY A 55 1.95 -10.10 -5.06
N GLN A 56 1.72 -8.91 -5.62
CA GLN A 56 0.54 -8.58 -6.44
C GLN A 56 0.92 -8.07 -7.83
N VAL A 57 0.16 -8.50 -8.84
CA VAL A 57 0.10 -7.90 -10.18
C VAL A 57 -1.08 -6.94 -10.21
N VAL A 58 -0.85 -5.69 -10.60
CA VAL A 58 -1.84 -4.63 -10.55
C VAL A 58 -2.47 -4.39 -11.91
N THR A 59 -3.78 -4.54 -12.02
CA THR A 59 -4.57 -4.15 -13.19
C THR A 59 -5.02 -2.71 -13.05
N PHE A 60 -4.53 -1.82 -13.91
CA PHE A 60 -4.95 -0.43 -13.94
C PHE A 60 -6.26 -0.30 -14.73
N THR A 61 -7.30 0.23 -14.09
CA THR A 61 -8.61 0.41 -14.76
C THR A 61 -8.64 1.68 -15.60
N PHE A 62 -7.77 2.66 -15.30
CA PHE A 62 -7.60 3.86 -16.13
C PHE A 62 -6.91 3.47 -17.45
N PRO A 63 -7.48 3.88 -18.61
CA PRO A 63 -7.04 3.32 -19.89
C PRO A 63 -5.70 3.86 -20.40
N HIS A 64 -5.29 5.05 -20.00
CA HIS A 64 -4.07 5.73 -20.48
C HIS A 64 -3.02 5.77 -19.37
N ILE A 65 -2.00 4.93 -19.51
CA ILE A 65 -0.88 4.81 -18.57
C ILE A 65 0.42 5.17 -19.30
N GLY A 66 1.36 5.82 -18.61
CA GLY A 66 2.65 6.24 -19.16
C GLY A 66 2.74 7.72 -19.51
N ASN A 67 1.62 8.40 -19.72
CA ASN A 67 1.55 9.79 -20.19
C ASN A 67 2.19 10.82 -19.25
N THR A 68 2.25 10.58 -17.95
CA THR A 68 2.95 11.45 -17.00
C THR A 68 4.46 11.18 -16.93
N GLY A 69 4.90 10.08 -17.54
CA GLY A 69 6.30 9.64 -17.47
C GLY A 69 6.69 9.09 -16.10
N ILE A 70 7.98 9.06 -15.85
CA ILE A 70 8.60 8.66 -14.59
C ILE A 70 9.43 9.83 -14.07
N THR A 71 9.48 9.99 -12.76
CA THR A 71 10.36 10.94 -12.07
C THR A 71 10.89 10.33 -10.77
N ASP A 72 12.12 10.68 -10.38
CA ASP A 72 12.71 10.19 -9.12
C ASP A 72 11.97 10.71 -7.86
N GLU A 73 11.12 11.70 -8.02
CA GLU A 73 10.34 12.31 -6.94
C GLU A 73 9.11 11.49 -6.53
N ASP A 74 8.56 10.65 -7.43
CA ASP A 74 7.27 9.99 -7.22
C ASP A 74 7.41 8.53 -6.73
N ASP A 75 8.62 8.07 -6.42
CA ASP A 75 8.85 6.74 -5.84
C ASP A 75 8.48 6.71 -4.34
N GLU A 76 7.62 5.78 -3.95
CA GLU A 76 7.29 5.50 -2.54
C GLU A 76 8.35 4.61 -1.86
N THR A 77 9.10 3.84 -2.64
CA THR A 77 10.30 3.12 -2.21
C THR A 77 11.35 3.11 -3.32
N ALA A 78 12.61 2.85 -2.97
CA ALA A 78 13.73 2.87 -3.92
C ALA A 78 13.60 1.81 -5.04
N THR A 79 12.85 0.74 -4.78
CA THR A 79 12.66 -0.37 -5.73
C THR A 79 11.18 -0.70 -5.85
N PRO A 80 10.60 -0.81 -7.06
CA PRO A 80 9.23 -1.25 -7.25
C PRO A 80 8.98 -2.60 -6.60
N VAL A 81 7.87 -2.72 -5.90
CA VAL A 81 7.53 -3.92 -5.11
C VAL A 81 6.42 -4.72 -5.77
N ALA A 82 5.50 -4.06 -6.49
CA ALA A 82 4.48 -4.75 -7.28
C ALA A 82 5.13 -5.73 -8.27
N ALA A 83 4.57 -6.93 -8.39
CA ALA A 83 5.13 -8.01 -9.20
C ALA A 83 5.01 -7.75 -10.71
N GLY A 84 4.02 -6.96 -11.12
CA GLY A 84 3.80 -6.60 -12.52
C GLY A 84 2.60 -5.68 -12.72
N MET A 85 2.39 -5.28 -13.98
CA MET A 85 1.39 -4.30 -14.39
C MET A 85 0.55 -4.83 -15.55
N VAL A 86 -0.77 -4.63 -15.47
CA VAL A 86 -1.72 -4.92 -16.56
C VAL A 86 -2.41 -3.63 -16.95
N VAL A 87 -2.34 -3.25 -18.24
CA VAL A 87 -2.91 -2.00 -18.75
C VAL A 87 -3.78 -2.25 -20.00
N LYS A 88 -4.73 -1.33 -20.24
CA LYS A 88 -5.64 -1.44 -21.37
C LYS A 88 -4.96 -1.14 -22.71
N TRP A 89 -4.23 -0.05 -22.77
CA TRP A 89 -3.47 0.37 -23.94
C TRP A 89 -1.97 0.23 -23.64
N ASP A 90 -1.16 0.06 -24.67
CA ASP A 90 0.27 0.11 -24.48
C ASP A 90 0.66 1.46 -23.88
N PRO A 91 1.67 1.51 -22.98
CA PRO A 91 2.11 2.76 -22.38
C PRO A 91 2.47 3.81 -23.42
N THR A 92 2.02 5.05 -23.19
CA THR A 92 2.27 6.16 -24.11
C THR A 92 3.56 6.89 -23.76
N GLU A 93 4.12 7.59 -24.76
CA GLU A 93 5.24 8.51 -24.55
C GLU A 93 4.87 9.58 -23.51
N PRO A 94 5.83 9.96 -22.65
CA PRO A 94 5.61 10.99 -21.66
C PRO A 94 5.30 12.36 -22.29
N SER A 95 4.34 13.06 -21.74
CA SER A 95 3.97 14.43 -22.14
C SER A 95 3.90 15.43 -20.98
N ASN A 96 4.30 15.00 -19.76
CA ASN A 96 4.31 15.84 -18.57
C ASN A 96 5.68 16.53 -18.40
N TRP A 97 5.67 17.79 -17.98
CA TRP A 97 6.88 18.59 -17.76
C TRP A 97 7.80 18.04 -16.66
N ARG A 98 7.29 17.25 -15.71
CA ARG A 98 8.08 16.59 -14.65
C ARG A 98 8.76 15.30 -15.12
N ALA A 99 8.42 14.76 -16.30
CA ALA A 99 8.95 13.50 -16.77
C ALA A 99 10.46 13.56 -16.96
N THR A 100 11.19 12.64 -16.33
CA THR A 100 12.63 12.41 -16.51
C THR A 100 12.92 11.11 -17.25
N GLY A 101 11.90 10.28 -17.49
CA GLY A 101 11.98 9.02 -18.23
C GLY A 101 10.62 8.47 -18.61
N ASP A 102 10.63 7.39 -19.37
CA ASP A 102 9.42 6.67 -19.76
C ASP A 102 9.19 5.41 -18.90
N LEU A 103 7.93 5.00 -18.78
CA LEU A 103 7.50 3.87 -17.97
C LEU A 103 8.10 2.53 -18.45
N VAL A 104 8.20 2.32 -19.75
CA VAL A 104 8.63 1.03 -20.32
C VAL A 104 10.09 0.77 -20.00
N ALA A 105 10.96 1.77 -20.23
CA ALA A 105 12.38 1.69 -19.90
C ALA A 105 12.61 1.57 -18.40
N TRP A 106 11.84 2.31 -17.59
CA TRP A 106 11.91 2.24 -16.13
C TRP A 106 11.54 0.84 -15.60
N MET A 107 10.45 0.23 -16.10
CA MET A 107 10.04 -1.11 -15.71
C MET A 107 11.09 -2.16 -16.12
N ALA A 108 11.66 -2.03 -17.32
CA ALA A 108 12.75 -2.90 -17.78
C ALA A 108 13.97 -2.81 -16.86
N ALA A 109 14.42 -1.59 -16.55
CA ALA A 109 15.56 -1.34 -15.68
C ALA A 109 15.33 -1.87 -14.24
N LYS A 110 14.10 -1.86 -13.78
CA LYS A 110 13.69 -2.35 -12.45
C LYS A 110 13.29 -3.84 -12.44
N GLY A 111 13.39 -4.55 -13.55
CA GLY A 111 13.06 -5.97 -13.65
C GLY A 111 11.57 -6.27 -13.49
N ARG A 112 10.68 -5.33 -13.85
CA ARG A 112 9.23 -5.50 -13.75
C ARG A 112 8.59 -5.75 -15.10
N ILE A 113 7.61 -6.67 -15.12
CA ILE A 113 6.90 -7.13 -16.30
C ILE A 113 5.59 -6.38 -16.43
N GLY A 114 5.28 -5.90 -17.64
CA GLY A 114 3.98 -5.33 -17.96
C GLY A 114 3.33 -6.03 -19.16
N ILE A 115 2.01 -5.98 -19.22
CA ILE A 115 1.20 -6.43 -20.35
C ILE A 115 0.16 -5.38 -20.71
N GLY A 116 0.17 -4.93 -21.97
CA GLY A 116 -0.79 -4.00 -22.56
C GLY A 116 -1.70 -4.67 -23.59
N GLY A 117 -2.70 -3.90 -24.07
CA GLY A 117 -3.64 -4.39 -25.09
C GLY A 117 -4.77 -5.26 -24.53
N LEU A 118 -5.00 -5.31 -23.21
CA LEU A 118 -5.99 -6.17 -22.59
C LEU A 118 -7.35 -5.49 -22.35
N ASP A 119 -8.41 -6.29 -22.35
CA ASP A 119 -9.71 -5.86 -21.83
C ASP A 119 -9.68 -5.85 -20.28
N THR A 120 -9.12 -4.76 -19.72
CA THR A 120 -9.01 -4.57 -18.27
C THR A 120 -10.39 -4.48 -17.59
N ARG A 121 -11.45 -4.06 -18.32
CA ARG A 121 -12.82 -4.06 -17.78
C ARG A 121 -13.33 -5.47 -17.57
N ARG A 122 -13.13 -6.37 -18.53
CA ARG A 122 -13.49 -7.81 -18.40
C ARG A 122 -12.72 -8.43 -17.23
N LEU A 123 -11.42 -8.14 -17.14
CA LEU A 123 -10.55 -8.64 -16.07
C LEU A 123 -11.01 -8.15 -14.69
N THR A 124 -11.27 -6.85 -14.53
CA THR A 124 -11.78 -6.26 -13.27
C THR A 124 -13.12 -6.88 -12.85
N ARG A 125 -14.03 -7.13 -13.81
CA ARG A 125 -15.30 -7.80 -13.51
C ARG A 125 -15.09 -9.23 -13.02
N ALA A 126 -14.16 -9.98 -13.62
CA ALA A 126 -13.82 -11.33 -13.17
C ALA A 126 -13.27 -11.32 -11.73
N ILE A 127 -12.34 -10.40 -11.42
CA ILE A 127 -11.79 -10.25 -10.06
C ILE A 127 -12.90 -9.93 -9.04
N ARG A 128 -13.83 -9.03 -9.36
CA ARG A 128 -14.93 -8.68 -8.46
C ARG A 128 -15.89 -9.83 -8.19
N GLN A 129 -16.12 -10.69 -9.18
CA GLN A 129 -17.07 -11.80 -9.07
C GLN A 129 -16.48 -13.05 -8.42
N GLN A 130 -15.22 -13.33 -8.69
CA GLN A 130 -14.56 -14.58 -8.31
C GLN A 130 -13.55 -14.43 -7.16
N GLY A 131 -13.23 -13.19 -6.77
CA GLY A 131 -12.13 -12.86 -5.87
C GLY A 131 -10.83 -12.56 -6.62
N ALA A 132 -9.80 -12.19 -5.89
CA ALA A 132 -8.47 -11.92 -6.43
C ALA A 132 -7.79 -13.23 -6.85
N PRO A 133 -7.66 -13.53 -8.16
CA PRO A 133 -7.13 -14.81 -8.62
C PRO A 133 -5.60 -14.83 -8.56
N HIS A 134 -5.05 -16.04 -8.45
CA HIS A 134 -3.62 -16.26 -8.66
C HIS A 134 -3.32 -16.27 -10.17
N VAL A 135 -2.24 -15.62 -10.57
CA VAL A 135 -1.84 -15.49 -11.98
C VAL A 135 -0.36 -15.76 -12.18
N ALA A 136 -0.03 -16.21 -13.38
CA ALA A 136 1.32 -16.16 -13.94
C ALA A 136 1.30 -15.15 -15.10
N LEU A 137 2.17 -14.15 -15.02
CA LEU A 137 2.41 -13.17 -16.08
C LEU A 137 3.75 -13.46 -16.73
N ALA A 138 3.74 -13.62 -18.06
CA ALA A 138 4.92 -13.88 -18.87
C ALA A 138 5.07 -12.84 -19.97
N HIS A 139 6.31 -12.37 -20.21
CA HIS A 139 6.72 -11.56 -21.34
C HIS A 139 7.85 -12.26 -22.07
N ASP A 140 7.58 -12.65 -23.30
CA ASP A 140 8.54 -13.26 -24.24
C ASP A 140 8.39 -12.60 -25.61
N PRO A 141 9.41 -11.83 -26.08
CA PRO A 141 9.38 -11.17 -27.39
C PRO A 141 9.17 -12.13 -28.57
N SER A 142 9.50 -13.43 -28.41
CA SER A 142 9.23 -14.44 -29.43
C SER A 142 7.73 -14.79 -29.54
N GLY A 143 6.93 -14.42 -28.51
CA GLY A 143 5.52 -14.76 -28.39
C GLY A 143 5.30 -16.27 -28.27
N THR A 144 6.22 -17.00 -27.65
CA THR A 144 6.13 -18.45 -27.44
C THR A 144 5.90 -18.73 -25.95
N PHE A 145 4.78 -19.33 -25.59
CA PHE A 145 4.41 -19.58 -24.20
C PHE A 145 4.08 -21.04 -23.96
N ASP A 146 4.65 -21.62 -22.92
CA ASP A 146 4.20 -22.89 -22.36
C ASP A 146 2.99 -22.64 -21.44
N ILE A 147 1.80 -22.62 -22.03
CA ILE A 147 0.55 -22.31 -21.33
C ILE A 147 0.30 -23.28 -20.17
N ALA A 148 0.58 -24.58 -20.36
CA ALA A 148 0.35 -25.58 -19.32
C ALA A 148 1.23 -25.29 -18.09
N LYS A 149 2.48 -24.92 -18.32
CA LYS A 149 3.43 -24.53 -17.26
C LYS A 149 3.00 -23.25 -16.56
N LEU A 150 2.57 -22.22 -17.28
CA LEU A 150 2.10 -20.96 -16.69
C LEU A 150 0.88 -21.20 -15.76
N VAL A 151 -0.13 -21.92 -16.25
CA VAL A 151 -1.30 -22.26 -15.44
C VAL A 151 -0.93 -23.11 -14.22
N ALA A 152 -0.01 -24.08 -14.40
CA ALA A 152 0.47 -24.89 -13.27
C ALA A 152 1.18 -24.03 -12.22
N LYS A 153 2.01 -23.05 -12.62
CA LYS A 153 2.66 -22.10 -11.71
C LYS A 153 1.63 -21.25 -10.94
N ALA A 154 0.63 -20.70 -11.63
CA ALA A 154 -0.43 -19.92 -10.99
C ALA A 154 -1.21 -20.76 -9.95
N ARG A 155 -1.52 -22.04 -10.27
CA ARG A 155 -2.19 -22.97 -9.35
C ARG A 155 -1.34 -23.36 -8.14
N ALA A 156 -0.05 -23.51 -8.32
CA ALA A 156 0.88 -23.93 -7.27
C ALA A 156 1.19 -22.81 -6.27
N TRP A 157 0.93 -21.56 -6.63
CA TRP A 157 1.18 -20.42 -5.73
C TRP A 157 0.17 -20.42 -4.58
N LYS A 158 0.69 -20.27 -3.34
CA LYS A 158 -0.12 -20.44 -2.12
C LYS A 158 -0.98 -19.20 -1.75
N GLY A 159 -0.83 -18.10 -2.47
CA GLY A 159 -1.49 -16.84 -2.14
C GLY A 159 -0.81 -16.07 -1.01
N LEU A 160 -1.46 -14.98 -0.58
CA LEU A 160 -0.93 -14.09 0.45
C LEU A 160 -1.24 -14.55 1.88
N VAL A 161 -2.24 -15.43 2.07
CA VAL A 161 -2.63 -15.93 3.40
C VAL A 161 -1.48 -16.69 4.03
N GLY A 162 -1.13 -16.32 5.26
CA GLY A 162 0.00 -16.90 6.01
C GLY A 162 1.38 -16.37 5.61
N LEU A 163 1.48 -15.42 4.65
CA LEU A 163 2.76 -14.85 4.24
C LEU A 163 3.09 -13.56 5.02
N ASP A 164 4.21 -13.58 5.74
CA ASP A 164 4.83 -12.37 6.28
C ASP A 164 5.68 -11.70 5.19
N LEU A 165 5.09 -10.72 4.50
CA LEU A 165 5.81 -9.93 3.50
C LEU A 165 6.38 -8.63 4.07
N ALA A 166 5.88 -8.16 5.20
CA ALA A 166 6.33 -6.93 5.85
C ALA A 166 7.82 -6.98 6.19
N LYS A 167 8.29 -8.11 6.73
CA LYS A 167 9.71 -8.33 7.03
C LYS A 167 10.63 -8.23 5.81
N GLY A 168 10.12 -8.59 4.63
CA GLY A 168 10.88 -8.56 3.37
C GLY A 168 11.03 -7.17 2.75
N VAL A 169 10.16 -6.22 3.11
CA VAL A 169 10.17 -4.85 2.58
C VAL A 169 10.56 -3.80 3.62
N SER A 170 10.65 -4.18 4.89
CA SER A 170 11.09 -3.33 5.99
C SER A 170 12.56 -2.96 5.87
N CYS A 171 12.95 -1.83 6.45
CA CYS A 171 14.35 -1.46 6.61
C CYS A 171 15.09 -2.48 7.50
N THR A 172 16.39 -2.64 7.23
CA THR A 172 17.25 -3.56 8.02
C THR A 172 17.96 -2.87 9.18
N GLN A 173 18.03 -1.55 9.16
CA GLN A 173 18.64 -0.70 10.18
C GLN A 173 17.78 0.51 10.45
N SER A 174 17.83 1.04 11.67
CA SER A 174 17.15 2.28 12.02
C SER A 174 17.75 3.46 11.27
N TYR A 175 16.90 4.43 10.91
CA TYR A 175 17.33 5.67 10.28
C TYR A 175 16.43 6.85 10.68
N ARG A 176 16.89 8.06 10.46
CA ARG A 176 16.12 9.30 10.65
C ARG A 176 15.53 9.75 9.32
N TRP A 177 14.33 10.30 9.39
CA TRP A 177 13.64 10.91 8.25
C TRP A 177 13.37 12.39 8.52
N ASP A 178 13.77 13.25 7.60
CA ASP A 178 13.64 14.71 7.72
C ASP A 178 12.94 15.38 6.51
N GLU A 179 12.71 14.62 5.41
CA GLU A 179 12.09 15.15 4.21
C GLU A 179 10.60 15.42 4.43
N GLN A 180 10.14 16.61 4.00
CA GLN A 180 8.78 17.09 4.10
C GLN A 180 8.04 16.89 2.78
N LEU A 181 6.71 17.13 2.79
CA LEU A 181 5.86 17.07 1.60
C LEU A 181 6.38 17.97 0.48
N TRP A 182 6.18 17.53 -0.74
CA TRP A 182 6.51 18.28 -1.94
C TRP A 182 5.69 19.57 -2.02
N ALA A 183 6.33 20.67 -2.34
CA ALA A 183 5.69 21.98 -2.53
C ALA A 183 6.33 22.73 -3.70
N TRP A 184 5.48 23.27 -4.56
CA TRP A 184 5.94 24.12 -5.67
C TRP A 184 6.44 25.49 -5.17
N PRO A 185 7.55 26.05 -5.66
CA PRO A 185 8.53 25.48 -6.60
C PRO A 185 9.69 24.75 -5.92
N ALA A 186 9.67 24.61 -4.59
CA ALA A 186 10.81 24.15 -3.80
C ALA A 186 11.08 22.64 -3.88
N GLY A 187 10.10 21.85 -4.38
CA GLY A 187 10.17 20.39 -4.34
C GLY A 187 10.06 19.86 -2.91
N TYR A 188 10.78 18.79 -2.60
CA TYR A 188 10.89 18.26 -1.24
C TYR A 188 11.89 19.09 -0.42
N THR A 189 11.44 19.62 0.71
CA THR A 189 12.29 20.35 1.66
C THR A 189 12.61 19.48 2.87
N LYS A 190 13.57 19.91 3.68
CA LYS A 190 13.96 19.23 4.92
C LYS A 190 13.48 19.99 6.14
N ARG A 191 12.93 19.26 7.11
CA ARG A 191 12.53 19.83 8.40
C ARG A 191 13.75 20.35 9.14
N GLN A 192 13.59 21.51 9.77
CA GLN A 192 14.65 22.16 10.56
C GLN A 192 14.26 22.24 12.04
N GLY A 193 15.27 22.23 12.91
CA GLY A 193 15.12 22.43 14.36
C GLY A 193 14.53 21.21 15.11
N PRO A 194 14.27 21.36 16.42
CA PRO A 194 13.70 20.30 17.27
C PRO A 194 12.22 20.04 16.88
N GLY A 195 11.79 18.79 17.05
CA GLY A 195 10.43 18.35 16.72
C GLY A 195 9.78 17.50 17.82
N LEU A 196 8.61 16.95 17.50
CA LEU A 196 7.98 15.90 18.29
C LEU A 196 8.67 14.57 17.97
N ARG A 197 9.24 13.90 18.94
CA ARG A 197 9.96 12.63 18.70
C ARG A 197 8.97 11.52 18.42
N VAL A 198 8.98 11.03 17.19
CA VAL A 198 8.15 9.91 16.72
C VAL A 198 9.04 8.74 16.37
N VAL A 199 8.72 7.57 16.91
CA VAL A 199 9.24 6.30 16.43
C VAL A 199 8.23 5.68 15.49
N ALA A 200 8.62 5.48 14.23
CA ALA A 200 7.83 4.83 13.19
C ALA A 200 8.32 3.40 13.00
N ILE A 201 7.41 2.44 13.09
CA ILE A 201 7.71 1.02 12.80
C ILE A 201 7.45 0.77 11.33
N ASP A 202 8.48 0.30 10.62
CA ASP A 202 8.47 0.08 9.19
C ASP A 202 8.01 -1.34 8.82
N TYR A 203 6.73 -1.49 8.56
CA TYR A 203 6.17 -2.72 7.98
C TYR A 203 6.17 -2.70 6.43
N GLY A 204 6.75 -1.68 5.83
CA GLY A 204 6.72 -1.33 4.41
C GLY A 204 6.20 0.10 4.24
N ALA A 205 6.82 1.04 4.94
CA ALA A 205 6.39 2.43 5.00
C ALA A 205 6.55 3.12 3.63
N LYS A 206 5.46 3.71 3.13
CA LYS A 206 5.52 4.67 2.03
C LYS A 206 6.28 5.92 2.47
N ARG A 207 7.15 6.43 1.59
CA ARG A 207 7.87 7.70 1.86
C ARG A 207 6.93 8.85 2.15
N ASN A 208 5.77 8.90 1.48
CA ASN A 208 4.83 9.98 1.69
C ASN A 208 4.22 9.99 3.10
N ILE A 209 4.08 8.85 3.77
CA ILE A 209 3.70 8.78 5.19
C ILE A 209 4.75 9.48 6.06
N LEU A 210 6.03 9.18 5.84
CA LEU A 210 7.12 9.78 6.61
C LEU A 210 7.23 11.29 6.33
N ARG A 211 6.96 11.71 5.08
CA ARG A 211 6.88 13.14 4.68
C ARG A 211 5.73 13.85 5.39
N CYS A 212 4.56 13.21 5.51
CA CYS A 212 3.42 13.76 6.25
C CYS A 212 3.75 13.97 7.72
N LEU A 213 4.38 12.98 8.38
CA LEU A 213 4.84 13.10 9.77
C LEU A 213 5.84 14.25 9.94
N ALA A 214 6.85 14.32 9.06
CA ALA A 214 7.84 15.40 9.11
C ALA A 214 7.23 16.80 8.91
N SER A 215 6.22 16.90 8.02
CA SER A 215 5.51 18.14 7.72
C SER A 215 4.61 18.64 8.85
N THR A 216 4.15 17.76 9.75
CA THR A 216 3.41 18.14 10.97
C THR A 216 4.32 18.47 12.16
N GLY A 217 5.65 18.51 11.91
CA GLY A 217 6.65 18.90 12.92
C GLY A 217 7.25 17.72 13.70
N CYS A 218 7.07 16.49 13.21
CA CYS A 218 7.65 15.31 13.85
C CYS A 218 9.11 15.11 13.49
N GLU A 219 9.94 14.76 14.48
CA GLU A 219 11.28 14.22 14.32
C GLU A 219 11.17 12.70 14.27
N VAL A 220 11.25 12.14 13.05
CA VAL A 220 10.93 10.73 12.82
C VAL A 220 12.19 9.87 12.88
N THR A 221 12.18 8.85 13.74
CA THR A 221 13.13 7.75 13.73
C THR A 221 12.39 6.48 13.28
N VAL A 222 12.85 5.88 12.20
CA VAL A 222 12.26 4.68 11.62
C VAL A 222 12.98 3.45 12.15
N LEU A 223 12.25 2.48 12.66
CA LEU A 223 12.78 1.20 13.14
C LEU A 223 12.26 0.04 12.26
N PRO A 224 13.04 -1.05 12.15
CA PRO A 224 12.60 -2.26 11.46
C PRO A 224 11.30 -2.85 12.03
N ALA A 225 10.57 -3.57 11.21
CA ALA A 225 9.32 -4.27 11.59
C ALA A 225 9.48 -5.17 12.83
N THR A 226 10.67 -5.73 13.03
CA THR A 226 10.99 -6.66 14.13
C THR A 226 11.53 -5.98 15.40
N ALA A 227 11.51 -4.64 15.47
CA ALA A 227 11.91 -3.92 16.68
C ALA A 227 11.07 -4.33 17.89
N THR A 228 11.69 -4.41 19.06
CA THR A 228 10.99 -4.74 20.32
C THR A 228 10.39 -3.49 20.97
N ALA A 229 9.54 -3.67 21.97
CA ALA A 229 9.02 -2.53 22.75
C ALA A 229 10.13 -1.78 23.47
N GLU A 230 11.15 -2.49 23.93
CA GLU A 230 12.35 -1.93 24.59
C GLU A 230 13.13 -1.04 23.61
N ASP A 231 13.33 -1.49 22.35
CA ASP A 231 14.01 -0.69 21.31
C ASP A 231 13.26 0.62 21.05
N VAL A 232 11.92 0.54 20.96
CA VAL A 232 11.05 1.70 20.75
C VAL A 232 11.14 2.68 21.91
N LEU A 233 10.97 2.18 23.15
CA LEU A 233 10.91 3.03 24.35
C LEU A 233 12.28 3.60 24.73
N ALA A 234 13.39 2.93 24.38
CA ALA A 234 14.75 3.43 24.59
C ALA A 234 15.04 4.75 23.84
N LEU A 235 14.29 5.04 22.77
CA LEU A 235 14.38 6.30 22.03
C LEU A 235 13.59 7.46 22.67
N ASN A 236 12.92 7.22 23.80
CA ASN A 236 12.08 8.18 24.51
C ASN A 236 11.10 8.91 23.58
N PRO A 237 10.27 8.18 22.80
CA PRO A 237 9.33 8.80 21.88
C PRO A 237 8.24 9.55 22.62
N GLU A 238 7.67 10.56 21.95
CA GLU A 238 6.45 11.26 22.38
C GLU A 238 5.20 10.65 21.72
N GLY A 239 5.40 9.91 20.62
CA GLY A 239 4.38 9.12 19.96
C GLY A 239 4.98 7.98 19.14
N VAL A 240 4.17 6.96 18.90
CA VAL A 240 4.55 5.79 18.08
C VAL A 240 3.65 5.70 16.86
N PHE A 241 4.26 5.47 15.71
CA PHE A 241 3.57 5.33 14.44
C PHE A 241 3.74 3.91 13.89
N LEU A 242 2.65 3.28 13.45
CA LEU A 242 2.64 1.96 12.82
C LEU A 242 2.35 2.13 11.33
N SER A 243 3.30 1.79 10.46
CA SER A 243 3.18 2.04 9.04
C SER A 243 2.23 1.07 8.32
N ASN A 244 1.92 1.40 7.07
CA ASN A 244 1.35 0.47 6.09
C ASN A 244 2.33 -0.67 5.78
N GLY A 245 1.86 -1.68 5.05
CA GLY A 245 2.70 -2.79 4.60
C GLY A 245 1.91 -3.91 3.94
N PRO A 246 2.60 -4.89 3.33
CA PRO A 246 2.02 -6.02 2.65
C PRO A 246 1.86 -7.26 3.54
N GLY A 247 1.16 -8.27 3.01
CA GLY A 247 1.10 -9.60 3.56
C GLY A 247 -0.10 -9.86 4.46
N ASP A 248 -0.06 -10.99 5.15
CA ASP A 248 -1.10 -11.41 6.09
C ASP A 248 -0.84 -10.77 7.46
N PRO A 249 -1.80 -9.98 7.99
CA PRO A 249 -1.68 -9.39 9.33
C PRO A 249 -1.42 -10.41 10.43
N ALA A 250 -2.00 -11.60 10.34
CA ALA A 250 -1.81 -12.64 11.35
C ALA A 250 -0.36 -13.16 11.39
N ALA A 251 0.29 -13.25 10.22
CA ALA A 251 1.69 -13.67 10.13
C ALA A 251 2.64 -12.59 10.69
N THR A 252 2.43 -11.32 10.31
CA THR A 252 3.18 -10.16 10.83
C THR A 252 2.94 -9.97 12.34
N GLY A 253 1.73 -10.29 12.81
CA GLY A 253 1.32 -10.19 14.21
C GLY A 253 2.19 -10.99 15.18
N ALA A 254 2.85 -12.05 14.72
CA ALA A 254 3.70 -12.88 15.58
C ALA A 254 4.78 -12.09 16.34
N TYR A 255 5.34 -11.05 15.73
CA TYR A 255 6.32 -10.15 16.37
C TYR A 255 5.78 -8.75 16.64
N ALA A 256 4.87 -8.24 15.81
CA ALA A 256 4.34 -6.90 15.97
C ALA A 256 3.39 -6.77 17.19
N VAL A 257 2.56 -7.78 17.46
CA VAL A 257 1.59 -7.76 18.58
C VAL A 257 2.29 -7.63 19.94
N PRO A 258 3.30 -8.44 20.31
CA PRO A 258 4.02 -8.27 21.58
C PRO A 258 4.67 -6.89 21.73
N MET A 259 5.26 -6.35 20.66
CA MET A 259 5.86 -5.02 20.64
C MET A 259 4.80 -3.96 20.92
N ILE A 260 3.68 -3.96 20.18
CA ILE A 260 2.60 -2.98 20.36
C ILE A 260 2.01 -3.07 21.77
N GLN A 261 1.78 -4.28 22.28
CA GLN A 261 1.28 -4.47 23.66
C GLN A 261 2.24 -3.89 24.72
N GLY A 262 3.55 -3.97 24.48
CA GLY A 262 4.56 -3.31 25.31
C GLY A 262 4.47 -1.78 25.27
N VAL A 263 4.32 -1.21 24.06
CA VAL A 263 4.16 0.22 23.84
C VAL A 263 2.85 0.76 24.43
N LEU A 264 1.75 0.02 24.33
CA LEU A 264 0.44 0.41 24.90
C LEU A 264 0.49 0.62 26.42
N LYS A 265 1.37 -0.09 27.14
CA LYS A 265 1.58 0.08 28.59
C LYS A 265 2.23 1.41 28.95
N ALA A 266 2.96 2.04 28.02
CA ALA A 266 3.61 3.33 28.24
C ALA A 266 2.66 4.53 28.04
N ASP A 267 1.41 4.27 27.66
CA ASP A 267 0.34 5.28 27.48
C ASP A 267 0.74 6.43 26.55
N LEU A 268 1.46 6.10 25.47
CA LEU A 268 1.90 7.04 24.45
C LEU A 268 0.83 7.21 23.37
N PRO A 269 0.70 8.42 22.77
CA PRO A 269 -0.02 8.58 21.53
C PRO A 269 0.44 7.58 20.48
N LEU A 270 -0.53 6.89 19.84
CA LEU A 270 -0.25 5.92 18.81
C LEU A 270 -1.18 6.10 17.61
N PHE A 271 -0.60 6.12 16.41
CA PHE A 271 -1.32 6.18 15.16
C PHE A 271 -0.89 5.05 14.23
N GLY A 272 -1.84 4.31 13.65
CA GLY A 272 -1.59 3.21 12.71
C GLY A 272 -2.31 3.40 11.38
N ILE A 273 -1.64 3.05 10.27
CA ILE A 273 -2.18 3.11 8.91
C ILE A 273 -2.15 1.74 8.26
N CYS A 274 -3.26 1.32 7.65
CA CYS A 274 -3.42 0.11 6.84
C CYS A 274 -2.97 -1.15 7.60
N LEU A 275 -1.79 -1.74 7.31
CA LEU A 275 -1.27 -2.86 8.10
C LEU A 275 -1.07 -2.47 9.57
N GLY A 276 -0.62 -1.24 9.85
CA GLY A 276 -0.48 -0.72 11.22
C GLY A 276 -1.81 -0.63 11.96
N HIS A 277 -2.90 -0.35 11.28
CA HIS A 277 -4.26 -0.44 11.84
C HIS A 277 -4.62 -1.89 12.20
N GLN A 278 -4.35 -2.82 11.32
CA GLN A 278 -4.61 -4.24 11.55
C GLN A 278 -3.74 -4.78 12.69
N MET A 279 -2.47 -4.37 12.79
CA MET A 279 -1.57 -4.72 13.89
C MET A 279 -2.06 -4.19 15.23
N LEU A 280 -2.54 -2.92 15.26
CA LEU A 280 -3.14 -2.37 16.48
C LEU A 280 -4.38 -3.15 16.91
N ALA A 281 -5.27 -3.47 15.96
CA ALA A 281 -6.48 -4.25 16.25
C ALA A 281 -6.14 -5.64 16.83
N LEU A 282 -5.18 -6.36 16.22
CA LEU A 282 -4.71 -7.65 16.75
C LEU A 282 -4.08 -7.52 18.15
N ALA A 283 -3.28 -6.48 18.39
CA ALA A 283 -2.67 -6.23 19.70
C ALA A 283 -3.69 -5.92 20.81
N LEU A 284 -4.83 -5.35 20.44
CA LEU A 284 -5.95 -5.09 21.31
C LEU A 284 -6.86 -6.32 21.52
N GLY A 285 -6.69 -7.39 20.73
CA GLY A 285 -7.41 -8.65 20.86
C GLY A 285 -8.52 -8.88 19.84
N ALA A 286 -8.67 -8.01 18.84
CA ALA A 286 -9.54 -8.23 17.68
C ALA A 286 -8.92 -9.21 16.67
N THR A 287 -9.67 -9.57 15.64
CA THR A 287 -9.20 -10.46 14.55
C THR A 287 -9.26 -9.76 13.20
N THR A 288 -8.54 -10.31 12.22
CA THR A 288 -8.56 -9.86 10.84
C THR A 288 -9.05 -10.96 9.91
N VAL A 289 -9.67 -10.57 8.80
CA VAL A 289 -10.21 -11.49 7.79
C VAL A 289 -9.73 -11.11 6.40
N LYS A 290 -9.47 -12.13 5.54
CA LYS A 290 -9.15 -11.93 4.11
C LYS A 290 -10.42 -11.49 3.39
N MET A 291 -10.34 -10.40 2.63
CA MET A 291 -11.42 -9.93 1.77
C MET A 291 -11.44 -10.71 0.45
N ASN A 292 -12.60 -10.74 -0.21
CA ASN A 292 -12.75 -11.44 -1.48
C ASN A 292 -11.84 -10.87 -2.58
N HIS A 293 -11.81 -9.56 -2.76
CA HIS A 293 -10.97 -8.87 -3.78
C HIS A 293 -10.23 -7.64 -3.25
N GLY A 294 -10.41 -7.31 -1.96
CA GLY A 294 -9.79 -6.15 -1.34
C GLY A 294 -10.31 -4.81 -1.84
N HIS A 295 -9.74 -3.74 -1.30
CA HIS A 295 -9.98 -2.37 -1.74
C HIS A 295 -8.69 -1.77 -2.29
N HIS A 296 -8.73 -1.34 -3.57
CA HIS A 296 -7.57 -0.72 -4.24
C HIS A 296 -8.05 0.42 -5.14
N GLY A 297 -7.68 1.64 -4.79
CA GLY A 297 -8.06 2.83 -5.54
C GLY A 297 -8.05 4.10 -4.71
N ALA A 298 -8.28 5.23 -5.36
CA ALA A 298 -8.23 6.56 -4.76
C ALA A 298 -9.60 7.26 -4.70
N ASN A 299 -10.69 6.50 -4.72
CA ASN A 299 -12.06 7.01 -4.80
C ASN A 299 -13.01 6.27 -3.84
N HIS A 300 -12.51 5.79 -2.71
CA HIS A 300 -13.30 5.04 -1.72
C HIS A 300 -13.96 5.98 -0.72
N PRO A 301 -15.31 6.02 -0.66
CA PRO A 301 -16.02 6.82 0.33
C PRO A 301 -16.01 6.11 1.68
N VAL A 302 -15.51 6.80 2.70
CA VAL A 302 -15.46 6.36 4.09
C VAL A 302 -16.26 7.31 4.95
N LYS A 303 -17.11 6.78 5.81
CA LYS A 303 -17.86 7.56 6.78
C LYS A 303 -17.13 7.57 8.12
N ASP A 304 -16.80 8.75 8.60
CA ASP A 304 -16.40 8.98 9.98
C ASP A 304 -17.65 8.92 10.89
N LEU A 305 -17.71 7.93 11.76
CA LEU A 305 -18.83 7.71 12.68
C LEU A 305 -18.85 8.71 13.84
N THR A 306 -17.72 9.37 14.12
CA THR A 306 -17.61 10.35 15.20
C THR A 306 -18.14 11.72 14.82
N THR A 307 -17.99 12.11 13.55
CA THR A 307 -18.43 13.40 13.01
C THR A 307 -19.62 13.30 12.07
N GLY A 308 -19.87 12.12 11.52
CA GLY A 308 -20.87 11.87 10.47
C GLY A 308 -20.44 12.29 9.07
N LYS A 309 -19.23 12.82 8.88
CA LYS A 309 -18.68 13.24 7.58
C LYS A 309 -18.36 12.02 6.71
N VAL A 310 -18.40 12.24 5.40
CA VAL A 310 -17.91 11.30 4.40
C VAL A 310 -16.66 11.90 3.76
N GLU A 311 -15.60 11.12 3.72
CA GLU A 311 -14.33 11.47 3.10
C GLU A 311 -14.07 10.53 1.92
N ILE A 312 -13.43 11.04 0.87
CA ILE A 312 -12.95 10.22 -0.23
C ILE A 312 -11.49 9.86 0.06
N THR A 313 -11.21 8.55 0.06
CA THR A 313 -9.93 8.04 0.54
C THR A 313 -9.22 7.17 -0.48
N SER A 314 -7.91 7.03 -0.32
CA SER A 314 -7.10 6.04 -1.02
C SER A 314 -7.02 4.75 -0.19
N MET A 315 -7.20 3.60 -0.84
CA MET A 315 -7.14 2.28 -0.21
C MET A 315 -6.26 1.32 -0.99
N ASN A 316 -5.54 0.49 -0.26
CA ASN A 316 -4.75 -0.62 -0.79
C ASN A 316 -4.61 -1.72 0.26
N HIS A 317 -5.64 -2.57 0.38
CA HIS A 317 -5.60 -3.67 1.35
C HIS A 317 -6.47 -4.86 0.91
N GLY A 318 -6.01 -6.08 1.20
CA GLY A 318 -6.73 -7.33 0.95
C GLY A 318 -7.22 -8.01 2.22
N PHE A 319 -6.97 -7.43 3.40
CA PHE A 319 -7.46 -7.87 4.71
C PHE A 319 -8.16 -6.70 5.40
N THR A 320 -9.08 -7.00 6.30
CA THR A 320 -9.79 -6.01 7.12
C THR A 320 -9.93 -6.50 8.55
N VAL A 321 -10.11 -5.56 9.49
CA VAL A 321 -10.46 -5.88 10.89
C VAL A 321 -11.90 -6.33 10.95
N ASP A 322 -12.17 -7.42 11.68
CA ASP A 322 -13.53 -7.85 11.99
C ASP A 322 -14.11 -7.02 13.15
N SER A 323 -14.97 -6.07 12.83
CA SER A 323 -15.60 -5.17 13.82
C SER A 323 -16.35 -5.92 14.93
N GLN A 324 -16.86 -7.13 14.67
CA GLN A 324 -17.58 -7.92 15.65
C GLN A 324 -16.67 -8.46 16.76
N THR A 325 -15.36 -8.47 16.53
CA THR A 325 -14.37 -8.96 17.50
C THR A 325 -13.69 -7.86 18.31
N LEU A 326 -14.08 -6.59 18.10
CA LEU A 326 -13.52 -5.47 18.84
C LEU A 326 -13.80 -5.62 20.34
N PRO A 327 -12.75 -5.55 21.20
CA PRO A 327 -12.94 -5.69 22.63
C PRO A 327 -13.60 -4.45 23.24
N LYS A 328 -14.13 -4.60 24.47
CA LYS A 328 -14.67 -3.47 25.23
C LYS A 328 -13.60 -2.37 25.42
N GLY A 329 -13.97 -1.11 25.19
CA GLY A 329 -13.07 0.04 25.27
C GLY A 329 -12.33 0.32 23.97
N VAL A 330 -12.70 -0.35 22.87
CA VAL A 330 -12.25 -0.05 21.51
C VAL A 330 -13.45 0.20 20.63
N SER A 331 -13.52 1.38 20.05
CA SER A 331 -14.64 1.82 19.22
C SER A 331 -14.27 1.83 17.74
N GLU A 332 -15.19 1.37 16.89
CA GLU A 332 -15.13 1.60 15.45
C GLU A 332 -15.37 3.09 15.16
N THR A 333 -14.46 3.72 14.41
CA THR A 333 -14.53 5.16 14.13
C THR A 333 -14.84 5.46 12.67
N HIS A 334 -14.50 4.56 11.76
CA HIS A 334 -14.69 4.76 10.33
C HIS A 334 -15.18 3.47 9.66
N VAL A 335 -16.05 3.62 8.64
CA VAL A 335 -16.64 2.51 7.91
C VAL A 335 -16.66 2.80 6.41
N SER A 336 -16.35 1.78 5.59
CA SER A 336 -16.49 1.85 4.14
C SER A 336 -17.97 1.94 3.73
N LEU A 337 -18.31 2.89 2.86
CA LEU A 337 -19.66 2.99 2.30
C LEU A 337 -19.89 2.03 1.13
N PHE A 338 -18.87 1.30 0.67
CA PHE A 338 -19.05 0.30 -0.37
C PHE A 338 -19.58 -1.03 0.18
N ASP A 339 -19.10 -1.46 1.34
CA ASP A 339 -19.38 -2.81 1.86
C ASP A 339 -19.53 -2.88 3.39
N GLY A 340 -19.41 -1.75 4.10
CA GLY A 340 -19.52 -1.71 5.56
C GLY A 340 -18.29 -2.25 6.31
N SER A 341 -17.18 -2.54 5.63
CA SER A 341 -15.96 -2.99 6.28
C SER A 341 -15.37 -1.91 7.19
N ASN A 342 -14.68 -2.36 8.26
CA ASN A 342 -13.99 -1.47 9.19
C ASN A 342 -12.91 -0.65 8.49
N CYS A 343 -12.93 0.65 8.72
CA CYS A 343 -11.95 1.58 8.18
C CYS A 343 -11.23 2.41 9.26
N GLY A 344 -11.49 2.15 10.53
CA GLY A 344 -10.78 2.82 11.62
C GLY A 344 -11.27 2.41 13.00
N ILE A 345 -10.36 2.43 13.96
CA ILE A 345 -10.63 2.18 15.38
C ILE A 345 -9.94 3.22 16.26
N ALA A 346 -10.47 3.41 17.46
CA ALA A 346 -9.82 4.17 18.52
C ALA A 346 -9.99 3.47 19.88
N VAL A 347 -9.02 3.67 20.77
CA VAL A 347 -9.15 3.25 22.18
C VAL A 347 -9.83 4.35 22.96
N ASP A 348 -10.92 4.02 23.64
CA ASP A 348 -11.76 4.99 24.35
C ASP A 348 -10.96 5.73 25.43
N GLY A 349 -11.04 7.06 25.40
CA GLY A 349 -10.36 7.94 26.36
C GLY A 349 -8.83 8.00 26.23
N LYS A 350 -8.22 7.42 25.18
CA LYS A 350 -6.77 7.46 24.93
C LYS A 350 -6.45 8.07 23.57
N PRO A 351 -5.27 8.68 23.42
CA PRO A 351 -4.80 9.20 22.13
C PRO A 351 -4.22 8.09 21.25
N ILE A 352 -4.99 7.00 21.09
CA ILE A 352 -4.61 5.80 20.35
C ILE A 352 -5.68 5.54 19.30
N PHE A 353 -5.33 5.65 18.02
CA PHE A 353 -6.27 5.45 16.92
C PHE A 353 -5.56 4.93 15.67
N SER A 354 -6.34 4.41 14.74
CA SER A 354 -5.81 3.94 13.47
C SER A 354 -6.86 3.93 12.38
N VAL A 355 -6.41 3.97 11.12
CA VAL A 355 -7.27 3.92 9.94
C VAL A 355 -6.77 2.88 8.93
N GLN A 356 -7.73 2.24 8.22
CA GLN A 356 -7.42 1.22 7.21
C GLN A 356 -6.99 1.85 5.88
N TYR A 357 -7.46 3.05 5.59
CA TYR A 357 -7.14 3.80 4.38
C TYR A 357 -5.84 4.60 4.54
N HIS A 358 -5.42 5.24 3.44
CA HIS A 358 -4.16 5.97 3.32
C HIS A 358 -4.38 7.49 3.36
N PRO A 359 -4.32 8.15 4.54
CA PRO A 359 -4.52 9.60 4.66
C PRO A 359 -3.38 10.42 4.05
N GLU A 360 -2.24 9.80 3.78
CA GLU A 360 -1.11 10.40 3.05
C GLU A 360 -1.38 10.50 1.55
N ALA A 361 -2.42 9.83 1.03
CA ALA A 361 -2.70 9.70 -0.39
C ALA A 361 -1.52 9.10 -1.20
N SER A 362 -1.04 9.77 -2.24
CA SER A 362 0.09 9.36 -3.08
C SER A 362 -0.07 7.95 -3.69
N PRO A 363 -0.97 7.81 -4.69
CA PRO A 363 -1.90 8.83 -5.19
C PRO A 363 -3.19 8.93 -4.36
N GLY A 364 -3.91 10.02 -4.51
CA GLY A 364 -5.27 10.14 -4.00
C GLY A 364 -5.62 11.50 -3.41
N PRO A 365 -6.87 11.63 -2.90
CA PRO A 365 -7.35 12.82 -2.23
C PRO A 365 -6.68 13.00 -0.85
N GLN A 366 -6.63 14.25 -0.39
CA GLN A 366 -5.99 14.65 0.87
C GLN A 366 -7.03 14.98 1.97
N ASP A 367 -8.27 14.55 1.82
CA ASP A 367 -9.37 14.86 2.74
C ASP A 367 -9.04 14.47 4.19
N SER A 368 -8.24 13.44 4.38
CA SER A 368 -7.93 12.85 5.69
C SER A 368 -6.56 13.25 6.25
N PHE A 369 -5.87 14.23 5.64
CA PHE A 369 -4.53 14.67 6.12
C PHE A 369 -4.56 15.14 7.57
N TYR A 370 -5.67 15.69 8.05
CA TYR A 370 -5.86 16.13 9.44
C TYR A 370 -5.55 15.04 10.49
N LEU A 371 -5.56 13.76 10.12
CA LEU A 371 -5.20 12.67 11.04
C LEU A 371 -3.73 12.72 11.48
N PHE A 372 -2.83 13.18 10.62
CA PHE A 372 -1.43 13.44 11.01
C PHE A 372 -1.33 14.62 11.98
N GLU A 373 -2.13 15.67 11.74
CA GLU A 373 -2.21 16.84 12.64
C GLU A 373 -2.78 16.43 14.00
N ARG A 374 -3.87 15.64 14.03
CA ARG A 374 -4.46 15.06 15.23
C ARG A 374 -3.44 14.25 16.05
N PHE A 375 -2.61 13.46 15.40
CA PHE A 375 -1.55 12.72 16.06
C PHE A 375 -0.49 13.64 16.66
N ALA A 376 -0.04 14.66 15.93
CA ALA A 376 0.89 15.67 16.43
C ALA A 376 0.31 16.49 17.61
N GLU A 377 -0.97 16.85 17.56
CA GLU A 377 -1.68 17.55 18.64
C GLU A 377 -1.76 16.70 19.91
N ALA A 378 -2.04 15.40 19.78
CA ALA A 378 -2.07 14.49 20.92
C ALA A 378 -0.70 14.42 21.64
N MET A 379 0.40 14.42 20.89
CA MET A 379 1.75 14.49 21.46
C MET A 379 2.03 15.83 22.14
N ARG A 380 1.62 16.96 21.52
CA ARG A 380 1.77 18.30 22.13
C ARG A 380 1.00 18.41 23.44
N ALA A 381 -0.25 17.92 23.47
CA ALA A 381 -1.08 17.93 24.67
C ALA A 381 -0.43 17.13 25.81
N ARG A 382 0.14 15.95 25.51
CA ARG A 382 0.85 15.13 26.49
C ARG A 382 2.15 15.80 27.00
N ARG A 383 2.88 16.52 26.15
CA ARG A 383 4.11 17.25 26.53
C ARG A 383 3.79 18.41 27.50
N ALA A 384 2.59 18.98 27.40
CA ALA A 384 2.16 20.12 28.23
C ALA A 384 1.53 19.68 29.57
N ALA A 385 1.14 18.43 29.72
CA ALA A 385 0.56 17.85 30.94
C ALA A 385 1.63 17.32 31.88
#